data_be2b815bcbf53e4107106928edbef799
#
_entry.id   be2b815bcbf53e4107106928edbef799
#
_cell.length_a   1.000
_cell.length_b   1.000
_cell.length_c   1.000
_cell.angle_alpha   90.00
_cell.angle_beta   90.00
_cell.angle_gamma   90.00
#
_symmetry.space_group_name_H-M   'P 1'
#
loop_
_entity.id
_entity.type
_entity.pdbx_description
1 polymer ?
#
loop_
_entity_poly.entity_id
_entity_poly.type
_entity_poly.pdbx_seq_one_letter_code
_entity_poly.pdbx_strand_id
1 'polypeptide(L)'
;MENKKSSKNVDDIELAIRIFPEGKLIKNIKIFHVILSFIIFSLLTLFVKNTNYLNFSNTPKSNKTEKDLRVLGHFPYKEAAYENLIEIQPNILVHKGMYKSLKEMQDDAEKDGVYLVFLSGYRSIKLQKQIFYSLKSILNQIASERARVSAPPGFSEHSTGFAIDIGDAYEREADFEKSFENTSAFKWLKNNAAKYHFRLSFDKDQTNVDYEPWHWRYEGSIEALKIFEYSNRKTF
;
A
#
# COMPACT_ATOMS: atom_id res chain seq x y z
N MET A 1 -21.81 -20.48 -22.06
CA MET A 1 -20.75 -20.56 -21.00
C MET A 1 -20.04 -19.21 -20.81
N GLU A 2 -20.76 -18.09 -20.80
CA GLU A 2 -20.14 -16.74 -20.80
C GLU A 2 -20.50 -15.83 -19.61
N ASN A 3 -21.32 -16.28 -18.66
CA ASN A 3 -21.82 -15.42 -17.59
C ASN A 3 -21.16 -15.56 -16.21
N LYS A 4 -20.07 -16.36 -16.09
CA LYS A 4 -19.41 -16.58 -14.78
C LYS A 4 -18.23 -15.63 -14.49
N LYS A 5 -17.74 -14.89 -15.49
CA LYS A 5 -16.61 -13.94 -15.32
C LYS A 5 -17.00 -12.54 -14.83
N SER A 6 -18.28 -12.18 -14.94
CA SER A 6 -18.76 -10.83 -14.59
C SER A 6 -19.08 -10.68 -13.09
N SER A 7 -19.52 -11.75 -12.43
CA SER A 7 -19.91 -11.66 -11.00
C SER A 7 -18.67 -11.51 -10.07
N LYS A 8 -17.56 -12.21 -10.36
CA LYS A 8 -16.35 -12.11 -9.52
C LYS A 8 -15.77 -10.68 -9.43
N ASN A 9 -15.88 -9.89 -10.49
CA ASN A 9 -15.34 -8.51 -10.47
C ASN A 9 -16.17 -7.52 -9.62
N VAL A 10 -17.47 -7.80 -9.43
CA VAL A 10 -18.35 -6.95 -8.62
C VAL A 10 -18.13 -7.23 -7.15
N ASP A 11 -18.00 -8.52 -6.79
CA ASP A 11 -17.77 -8.97 -5.41
C ASP A 11 -16.41 -8.48 -4.87
N ASP A 12 -15.37 -8.49 -5.72
CA ASP A 12 -14.04 -7.98 -5.36
C ASP A 12 -14.01 -6.46 -5.14
N ILE A 13 -14.82 -5.71 -5.92
CA ILE A 13 -14.97 -4.26 -5.74
C ILE A 13 -15.78 -3.96 -4.48
N GLU A 14 -16.84 -4.72 -4.24
CA GLU A 14 -17.68 -4.59 -3.04
C GLU A 14 -16.90 -4.94 -1.78
N LEU A 15 -16.04 -5.97 -1.83
CA LEU A 15 -15.11 -6.30 -0.75
C LEU A 15 -14.11 -5.18 -0.51
N ALA A 16 -13.53 -4.62 -1.58
CA ALA A 16 -12.59 -3.50 -1.48
C ALA A 16 -13.26 -2.22 -0.91
N ILE A 17 -14.55 -2.00 -1.20
CA ILE A 17 -15.33 -0.88 -0.64
C ILE A 17 -15.67 -1.12 0.83
N ARG A 18 -15.94 -2.37 1.24
CA ARG A 18 -16.18 -2.73 2.66
C ARG A 18 -14.92 -2.59 3.53
N ILE A 19 -13.75 -2.80 2.95
CA ILE A 19 -12.46 -2.67 3.63
C ILE A 19 -12.12 -1.19 3.94
N PHE A 20 -12.73 -0.24 3.21
CA PHE A 20 -12.54 1.19 3.44
C PHE A 20 -13.90 1.86 3.72
N PRO A 21 -14.48 1.67 4.92
CA PRO A 21 -15.75 2.29 5.27
C PRO A 21 -15.65 3.81 5.15
N GLU A 22 -16.68 4.42 4.59
CA GLU A 22 -16.79 5.88 4.48
C GLU A 22 -16.53 6.54 5.82
N GLY A 23 -15.49 7.40 5.85
CA GLY A 23 -15.04 8.03 7.07
C GLY A 23 -16.17 8.80 7.77
N LYS A 24 -16.38 8.51 9.03
CA LYS A 24 -17.14 9.32 10.00
C LYS A 24 -16.45 10.66 10.24
N LEU A 25 -16.22 11.45 9.21
CA LEU A 25 -15.67 12.80 9.40
C LEU A 25 -16.06 13.70 8.23
N ILE A 26 -17.23 14.24 8.21
CA ILE A 26 -17.50 15.53 7.53
C ILE A 26 -18.89 16.01 8.01
N LYS A 27 -18.92 16.73 9.11
CA LYS A 27 -20.09 17.60 9.40
C LYS A 27 -19.78 18.99 9.94
N ASN A 28 -18.53 19.38 10.17
CA ASN A 28 -18.23 20.68 10.82
C ASN A 28 -17.19 21.58 10.13
N ILE A 29 -16.86 21.41 8.84
CA ILE A 29 -15.78 22.20 8.19
C ILE A 29 -16.28 23.12 7.05
N LYS A 30 -17.56 23.37 6.88
CA LYS A 30 -18.05 24.17 5.73
C LYS A 30 -18.05 25.69 5.89
N ILE A 31 -17.71 26.26 7.01
CA ILE A 31 -17.80 27.73 7.20
C ILE A 31 -16.46 28.45 7.34
N PHE A 32 -15.37 27.74 7.70
CA PHE A 32 -14.08 28.40 7.94
C PHE A 32 -13.19 28.59 6.69
N HIS A 33 -13.45 27.90 5.59
CA HIS A 33 -12.59 27.93 4.39
C HIS A 33 -12.91 29.02 3.38
N VAL A 34 -14.06 29.67 3.45
CA VAL A 34 -14.42 30.72 2.48
C VAL A 34 -13.74 32.06 2.81
N ILE A 35 -13.43 32.32 4.06
CA ILE A 35 -12.82 33.60 4.48
C ILE A 35 -11.28 33.58 4.32
N LEU A 36 -10.65 32.42 4.41
CA LEU A 36 -9.20 32.29 4.31
C LEU A 36 -8.67 32.36 2.87
N SER A 37 -9.47 32.00 1.89
CA SER A 37 -9.09 32.03 0.46
C SER A 37 -9.00 33.46 -0.12
N PHE A 38 -9.71 34.43 0.41
CA PHE A 38 -9.63 35.81 -0.07
C PHE A 38 -8.40 36.57 0.44
N ILE A 39 -7.85 36.19 1.57
CA ILE A 39 -6.65 36.85 2.15
C ILE A 39 -5.36 36.36 1.49
N ILE A 40 -5.30 35.10 1.05
CA ILE A 40 -4.13 34.51 0.39
C ILE A 40 -3.97 35.03 -1.05
N PHE A 41 -5.06 35.32 -1.74
CA PHE A 41 -5.00 35.81 -3.13
C PHE A 41 -4.47 37.25 -3.25
N SER A 42 -4.64 38.10 -2.22
CA SER A 42 -4.18 39.47 -2.23
C SER A 42 -2.68 39.63 -1.87
N LEU A 43 -2.07 38.66 -1.22
CA LEU A 43 -0.64 38.65 -0.87
C LEU A 43 0.26 38.08 -1.97
N LEU A 44 -0.30 37.28 -2.90
CA LEU A 44 0.48 36.67 -3.99
C LEU A 44 0.78 37.63 -5.14
N THR A 45 0.05 38.75 -5.28
CA THR A 45 0.25 39.74 -6.35
C THR A 45 1.34 40.75 -6.03
N LEU A 46 1.80 40.86 -4.80
CA LEU A 46 2.88 41.77 -4.38
C LEU A 46 4.28 41.15 -4.41
N PHE A 47 4.41 39.82 -4.54
CA PHE A 47 5.72 39.17 -4.47
C PHE A 47 6.39 38.88 -5.84
N VAL A 48 5.72 39.14 -6.96
CA VAL A 48 6.22 38.78 -8.32
C VAL A 48 7.07 39.92 -8.94
N LYS A 49 7.31 41.00 -8.27
CA LYS A 49 8.03 42.17 -8.89
C LYS A 49 9.51 42.35 -8.52
N ASN A 50 10.13 41.44 -7.79
CA ASN A 50 11.54 41.65 -7.44
C ASN A 50 12.37 40.37 -7.32
N THR A 51 12.66 39.68 -8.43
CA THR A 51 13.82 38.79 -8.50
C THR A 51 14.56 38.96 -9.82
N ASN A 52 15.55 39.84 -9.80
CA ASN A 52 16.59 39.87 -10.80
C ASN A 52 17.57 38.73 -10.61
N TYR A 53 17.78 38.01 -11.68
CA TYR A 53 18.91 37.19 -12.13
C TYR A 53 20.08 37.00 -11.15
N LEU A 54 20.29 35.79 -10.72
CA LEU A 54 21.60 35.24 -10.42
C LEU A 54 21.92 34.10 -11.37
N ASN A 55 22.82 34.37 -12.32
CA ASN A 55 23.48 33.37 -13.16
C ASN A 55 24.24 32.41 -12.25
N PHE A 56 23.83 31.16 -12.17
CA PHE A 56 24.62 30.10 -11.56
C PHE A 56 25.09 29.12 -12.64
N SER A 57 26.23 29.44 -13.27
CA SER A 57 26.98 28.51 -14.10
C SER A 57 27.92 27.72 -13.20
N ASN A 58 27.42 26.64 -12.60
CA ASN A 58 28.25 25.55 -12.11
C ASN A 58 27.56 24.27 -12.50
N THR A 59 28.02 23.66 -13.60
CA THR A 59 27.66 22.28 -13.95
C THR A 59 28.32 21.35 -12.97
N PRO A 60 27.58 20.66 -12.10
CA PRO A 60 28.12 19.55 -11.32
C PRO A 60 28.42 18.42 -12.28
N LYS A 61 29.59 17.80 -12.15
CA LYS A 61 29.94 16.54 -12.80
C LYS A 61 28.79 15.55 -12.57
N SER A 62 28.20 15.06 -13.65
CA SER A 62 27.18 14.02 -13.66
C SER A 62 27.71 12.75 -13.00
N ASN A 63 27.54 12.63 -11.69
CA ASN A 63 27.37 11.32 -11.12
C ASN A 63 26.08 10.79 -11.74
N LYS A 64 26.11 9.65 -12.43
CA LYS A 64 24.91 8.94 -12.90
C LYS A 64 24.06 8.66 -11.66
N THR A 65 23.18 9.57 -11.30
CA THR A 65 22.15 9.33 -10.30
C THR A 65 21.22 8.29 -10.90
N GLU A 66 21.21 7.12 -10.30
CA GLU A 66 20.27 6.05 -10.65
C GLU A 66 18.87 6.68 -10.66
N LYS A 67 18.19 6.60 -11.82
CA LYS A 67 16.89 7.24 -12.02
C LYS A 67 15.91 6.73 -10.98
N ASP A 68 15.33 7.59 -10.19
CA ASP A 68 14.26 7.22 -9.27
C ASP A 68 13.01 6.82 -10.10
N LEU A 69 12.62 5.54 -9.99
CA LEU A 69 11.49 4.98 -10.72
C LEU A 69 10.18 5.07 -9.95
N ARG A 70 10.18 5.66 -8.75
CA ARG A 70 8.95 5.78 -7.95
C ARG A 70 7.93 6.70 -8.60
N VAL A 71 6.67 6.30 -8.48
CA VAL A 71 5.52 7.14 -8.80
C VAL A 71 4.72 7.33 -7.52
N LEU A 72 4.61 8.58 -7.08
CA LEU A 72 3.89 8.95 -5.86
C LEU A 72 4.33 8.13 -4.62
N GLY A 73 5.63 7.83 -4.52
CA GLY A 73 6.22 7.08 -3.40
C GLY A 73 6.35 5.57 -3.62
N HIS A 74 5.66 5.00 -4.61
CA HIS A 74 5.63 3.57 -4.88
C HIS A 74 6.58 3.14 -6.00
N PHE A 75 7.20 1.96 -5.86
CA PHE A 75 8.03 1.34 -6.90
C PHE A 75 7.18 0.58 -7.91
N PRO A 76 7.64 0.45 -9.18
CA PRO A 76 6.94 -0.34 -10.19
C PRO A 76 7.15 -1.84 -9.95
N TYR A 77 6.08 -2.60 -10.07
CA TYR A 77 6.09 -4.06 -9.97
C TYR A 77 5.41 -4.72 -11.17
N LYS A 78 6.00 -5.83 -11.62
CA LYS A 78 5.35 -6.70 -12.61
C LYS A 78 4.28 -7.53 -11.93
N GLU A 79 3.20 -7.76 -12.65
CA GLU A 79 2.13 -8.65 -12.23
C GLU A 79 2.61 -10.11 -12.25
N ALA A 80 2.32 -10.86 -11.20
CA ALA A 80 2.58 -12.30 -11.17
C ALA A 80 1.78 -13.04 -12.24
N ALA A 81 2.38 -14.03 -12.88
CA ALA A 81 1.65 -14.92 -13.74
C ALA A 81 0.69 -15.80 -12.92
N TYR A 82 -0.53 -16.00 -13.42
CA TYR A 82 -1.59 -16.67 -12.66
C TYR A 82 -1.20 -18.11 -12.27
N GLU A 83 -0.44 -18.79 -13.12
CA GLU A 83 0.10 -20.13 -12.87
C GLU A 83 1.05 -20.19 -11.67
N ASN A 84 1.62 -19.06 -11.23
CA ASN A 84 2.49 -18.98 -10.05
C ASN A 84 1.71 -18.70 -8.76
N LEU A 85 0.41 -18.53 -8.86
CA LEU A 85 -0.46 -18.26 -7.70
C LEU A 85 -1.09 -19.53 -7.14
N ILE A 86 -1.38 -19.50 -5.85
CA ILE A 86 -2.15 -20.53 -5.13
C ILE A 86 -3.19 -19.84 -4.26
N GLU A 87 -4.41 -20.39 -4.24
CA GLU A 87 -5.46 -19.93 -3.34
C GLU A 87 -5.25 -20.55 -1.95
N ILE A 88 -5.11 -19.71 -0.94
CA ILE A 88 -4.87 -20.11 0.46
C ILE A 88 -6.15 -20.06 1.32
N GLN A 89 -7.08 -19.22 0.93
CA GLN A 89 -8.44 -19.07 1.48
C GLN A 89 -9.35 -18.60 0.34
N PRO A 90 -10.68 -18.71 0.46
CA PRO A 90 -11.61 -18.21 -0.56
C PRO A 90 -11.28 -16.78 -0.98
N ASN A 91 -10.97 -16.58 -2.26
CA ASN A 91 -10.60 -15.32 -2.89
C ASN A 91 -9.26 -14.70 -2.44
N ILE A 92 -8.44 -15.40 -1.66
CA ILE A 92 -7.08 -14.94 -1.30
C ILE A 92 -6.05 -15.83 -1.98
N LEU A 93 -5.40 -15.26 -2.99
CA LEU A 93 -4.29 -15.91 -3.69
C LEU A 93 -2.97 -15.30 -3.22
N VAL A 94 -1.92 -16.12 -3.21
CA VAL A 94 -0.55 -15.69 -2.97
C VAL A 94 0.40 -16.38 -3.95
N HIS A 95 1.62 -15.88 -4.10
CA HIS A 95 2.64 -16.56 -4.90
C HIS A 95 3.04 -17.89 -4.25
N LYS A 96 3.12 -18.97 -5.02
CA LYS A 96 3.49 -20.32 -4.53
C LYS A 96 4.79 -20.33 -3.74
N GLY A 97 5.73 -19.47 -4.13
CA GLY A 97 7.05 -19.36 -3.49
C GLY A 97 7.03 -18.86 -2.04
N MET A 98 5.92 -18.22 -1.59
CA MET A 98 5.80 -17.79 -0.18
C MET A 98 4.90 -18.70 0.66
N TYR A 99 4.12 -19.57 0.03
CA TYR A 99 3.06 -20.32 0.70
C TYR A 99 3.55 -21.12 1.91
N LYS A 100 4.68 -21.83 1.76
CA LYS A 100 5.24 -22.64 2.86
C LYS A 100 5.59 -21.78 4.07
N SER A 101 6.34 -20.71 3.86
CA SER A 101 6.75 -19.80 4.94
C SER A 101 5.54 -19.09 5.59
N LEU A 102 4.53 -18.74 4.78
CA LEU A 102 3.30 -18.15 5.28
C LEU A 102 2.54 -19.11 6.19
N LYS A 103 2.45 -20.38 5.78
CA LYS A 103 1.78 -21.43 6.58
C LYS A 103 2.53 -21.71 7.87
N GLU A 104 3.86 -21.85 7.81
CA GLU A 104 4.71 -22.04 8.99
C GLU A 104 4.56 -20.88 9.97
N MET A 105 4.53 -19.64 9.47
CA MET A 105 4.31 -18.44 10.29
C MET A 105 2.94 -18.47 10.98
N GLN A 106 1.88 -18.83 10.26
CA GLN A 106 0.55 -18.93 10.81
C GLN A 106 0.45 -20.02 11.90
N ASP A 107 1.01 -21.21 11.62
CA ASP A 107 0.96 -22.36 12.54
C ASP A 107 1.74 -22.10 13.84
N ASP A 108 2.86 -21.37 13.75
CA ASP A 108 3.65 -21.05 14.93
C ASP A 108 3.02 -19.90 15.75
N ALA A 109 2.36 -18.94 15.09
CA ALA A 109 1.56 -17.95 15.79
C ALA A 109 0.40 -18.61 16.57
N GLU A 110 -0.28 -19.57 15.97
CA GLU A 110 -1.37 -20.31 16.60
C GLU A 110 -0.88 -21.10 17.83
N LYS A 111 0.31 -21.74 17.78
CA LYS A 111 0.93 -22.40 18.95
C LYS A 111 1.22 -21.44 20.10
N ASP A 112 1.52 -20.17 19.77
CA ASP A 112 1.73 -19.10 20.74
C ASP A 112 0.41 -18.45 21.20
N GLY A 113 -0.75 -18.99 20.76
CA GLY A 113 -2.09 -18.48 21.11
C GLY A 113 -2.49 -17.21 20.34
N VAL A 114 -1.78 -16.90 19.23
CA VAL A 114 -2.06 -15.76 18.37
C VAL A 114 -2.66 -16.23 17.04
N TYR A 115 -3.85 -15.78 16.71
CA TYR A 115 -4.60 -16.25 15.55
C TYR A 115 -4.58 -15.22 14.42
N LEU A 116 -3.67 -15.42 13.47
CA LEU A 116 -3.53 -14.58 12.29
C LEU A 116 -4.65 -14.87 11.29
N VAL A 117 -5.26 -13.82 10.74
CA VAL A 117 -6.19 -13.92 9.61
C VAL A 117 -5.63 -13.20 8.40
N PHE A 118 -5.84 -13.77 7.21
CA PHE A 118 -5.41 -13.15 5.98
C PHE A 118 -6.55 -12.31 5.41
N LEU A 119 -6.27 -11.05 5.13
CA LEU A 119 -7.25 -10.04 4.71
C LEU A 119 -7.23 -9.82 3.20
N SER A 120 -6.04 -9.79 2.60
CA SER A 120 -5.84 -9.56 1.18
C SER A 120 -4.50 -10.15 0.75
N GLY A 121 -4.45 -10.76 -0.43
CA GLY A 121 -3.24 -11.32 -1.04
C GLY A 121 -2.97 -10.70 -2.41
N TYR A 122 -2.76 -11.56 -3.44
CA TYR A 122 -2.55 -11.10 -4.80
C TYR A 122 -3.70 -10.22 -5.29
N ARG A 123 -3.31 -9.14 -5.97
CA ARG A 123 -4.24 -8.19 -6.59
C ARG A 123 -3.75 -7.84 -7.99
N SER A 124 -4.55 -8.15 -9.02
CA SER A 124 -4.17 -7.83 -10.40
C SER A 124 -4.03 -6.31 -10.61
N ILE A 125 -3.16 -5.92 -11.54
CA ILE A 125 -3.01 -4.50 -11.95
C ILE A 125 -4.37 -3.94 -12.41
N LYS A 126 -5.19 -4.76 -13.07
CA LYS A 126 -6.54 -4.37 -13.51
C LYS A 126 -7.45 -4.06 -12.30
N LEU A 127 -7.46 -4.93 -11.28
CA LEU A 127 -8.26 -4.70 -10.07
C LEU A 127 -7.72 -3.50 -9.28
N GLN A 128 -6.40 -3.38 -9.14
CA GLN A 128 -5.77 -2.22 -8.50
C GLN A 128 -6.15 -0.89 -9.19
N LYS A 129 -6.25 -0.91 -10.54
CA LYS A 129 -6.73 0.25 -11.29
C LYS A 129 -8.15 0.64 -10.93
N GLN A 130 -9.04 -0.34 -10.84
CA GLN A 130 -10.44 -0.09 -10.44
C GLN A 130 -10.51 0.47 -9.02
N ILE A 131 -9.85 -0.15 -8.05
CA ILE A 131 -9.82 0.29 -6.65
C ILE A 131 -9.27 1.73 -6.56
N PHE A 132 -8.12 2.00 -7.16
CA PHE A 132 -7.46 3.30 -7.08
C PHE A 132 -8.34 4.43 -7.60
N TYR A 133 -8.88 4.28 -8.81
CA TYR A 133 -9.66 5.36 -9.44
C TYR A 133 -11.09 5.46 -8.90
N SER A 134 -11.73 4.35 -8.54
CA SER A 134 -13.08 4.38 -7.95
C SER A 134 -13.05 5.05 -6.58
N LEU A 135 -12.16 4.65 -5.69
CA LEU A 135 -12.06 5.27 -4.36
C LEU A 135 -11.55 6.72 -4.43
N LYS A 136 -10.61 7.02 -5.34
CA LYS A 136 -10.19 8.40 -5.61
C LYS A 136 -11.39 9.29 -5.98
N SER A 137 -12.29 8.79 -6.83
CA SER A 137 -13.49 9.51 -7.24
C SER A 137 -14.51 9.64 -6.12
N ILE A 138 -14.84 8.54 -5.45
CA ILE A 138 -15.82 8.51 -4.34
C ILE A 138 -15.41 9.45 -3.21
N LEU A 139 -14.12 9.45 -2.85
CA LEU A 139 -13.56 10.26 -1.75
C LEU A 139 -13.12 11.66 -2.20
N ASN A 140 -13.33 12.02 -3.47
CA ASN A 140 -12.93 13.30 -4.07
C ASN A 140 -11.46 13.67 -3.79
N GLN A 141 -10.57 12.68 -3.88
CA GLN A 141 -9.14 12.83 -3.63
C GLN A 141 -8.36 13.17 -4.91
N ILE A 142 -7.25 13.88 -4.79
CA ILE A 142 -6.24 13.94 -5.86
C ILE A 142 -5.38 12.67 -5.86
N ALA A 143 -4.65 12.40 -6.96
CA ALA A 143 -3.90 11.17 -7.12
C ALA A 143 -2.81 10.98 -6.03
N SER A 144 -2.16 12.07 -5.59
CA SER A 144 -1.14 12.03 -4.54
C SER A 144 -1.71 11.70 -3.15
N GLU A 145 -2.91 12.20 -2.84
CA GLU A 145 -3.62 11.86 -1.60
C GLU A 145 -4.03 10.38 -1.60
N ARG A 146 -4.62 9.92 -2.72
CA ARG A 146 -4.98 8.50 -2.85
C ARG A 146 -3.78 7.58 -2.76
N ALA A 147 -2.64 7.97 -3.35
CA ALA A 147 -1.42 7.18 -3.35
C ALA A 147 -0.78 7.02 -1.96
N ARG A 148 -1.12 7.85 -0.99
CA ARG A 148 -0.63 7.67 0.40
C ARG A 148 -1.13 6.38 1.04
N VAL A 149 -2.33 5.93 0.67
CA VAL A 149 -3.02 4.77 1.27
C VAL A 149 -3.38 3.67 0.26
N SER A 150 -2.99 3.82 -1.00
CA SER A 150 -3.22 2.81 -2.04
C SER A 150 -2.30 3.06 -3.22
N ALA A 151 -1.47 2.10 -3.57
CA ALA A 151 -0.53 2.22 -4.68
C ALA A 151 -1.25 2.47 -6.02
N PRO A 152 -0.68 3.30 -6.92
CA PRO A 152 -1.14 3.40 -8.30
C PRO A 152 -1.08 2.03 -9.02
N PRO A 153 -1.89 1.83 -10.10
CA PRO A 153 -1.86 0.60 -10.90
C PRO A 153 -0.45 0.32 -11.44
N GLY A 154 0.04 -0.91 -11.26
CA GLY A 154 1.40 -1.32 -11.63
C GLY A 154 2.48 -0.98 -10.58
N PHE A 155 2.09 -0.42 -9.44
CA PHE A 155 3.00 -0.02 -8.36
C PHE A 155 2.63 -0.65 -7.00
N SER A 156 1.69 -1.59 -6.98
CA SER A 156 1.30 -2.32 -5.77
C SER A 156 2.13 -3.57 -5.58
N GLU A 157 2.67 -3.79 -4.38
CA GLU A 157 3.37 -5.03 -4.01
C GLU A 157 2.45 -6.25 -4.11
N HIS A 158 1.14 -6.09 -3.88
CA HIS A 158 0.15 -7.16 -4.06
C HIS A 158 0.11 -7.74 -5.48
N SER A 159 0.47 -6.96 -6.50
CA SER A 159 0.50 -7.46 -7.88
C SER A 159 1.58 -8.51 -8.11
N THR A 160 2.58 -8.59 -7.23
CA THR A 160 3.64 -9.61 -7.28
C THR A 160 3.19 -10.97 -6.72
N GLY A 161 2.10 -11.00 -5.94
CA GLY A 161 1.68 -12.14 -5.15
C GLY A 161 2.56 -12.41 -3.91
N PHE A 162 3.61 -11.63 -3.68
CA PHE A 162 4.50 -11.75 -2.52
C PHE A 162 4.18 -10.79 -1.37
N ALA A 163 3.04 -10.09 -1.44
CA ALA A 163 2.52 -9.28 -0.33
C ALA A 163 1.21 -9.86 0.19
N ILE A 164 1.00 -9.72 1.49
CA ILE A 164 -0.16 -10.20 2.23
C ILE A 164 -0.56 -9.18 3.29
N ASP A 165 -1.86 -8.88 3.39
CA ASP A 165 -2.42 -8.12 4.49
C ASP A 165 -2.91 -9.09 5.57
N ILE A 166 -2.52 -8.83 6.82
CA ILE A 166 -2.77 -9.71 7.97
C ILE A 166 -3.55 -8.93 9.03
N GLY A 167 -4.54 -9.60 9.62
CA GLY A 167 -5.34 -9.11 10.74
C GLY A 167 -5.24 -10.03 11.95
N ASP A 168 -5.94 -9.65 13.03
CA ASP A 168 -6.11 -10.43 14.25
C ASP A 168 -7.50 -11.04 14.28
N ALA A 169 -7.61 -12.33 14.58
CA ALA A 169 -8.90 -13.04 14.61
C ALA A 169 -9.86 -12.48 15.67
N TYR A 170 -9.33 -11.91 16.75
CA TYR A 170 -10.10 -11.42 17.89
C TYR A 170 -10.32 -9.90 17.90
N GLU A 171 -9.58 -9.15 17.08
CA GLU A 171 -9.64 -7.69 17.04
C GLU A 171 -9.92 -7.20 15.60
N ARG A 172 -11.02 -7.72 14.99
CA ARG A 172 -11.38 -7.46 13.58
C ARG A 172 -11.71 -5.99 13.27
N GLU A 173 -12.04 -5.18 14.27
CA GLU A 173 -12.21 -3.74 14.15
C GLU A 173 -10.90 -2.99 13.87
N ALA A 174 -9.77 -3.64 14.09
CA ALA A 174 -8.45 -3.13 13.75
C ALA A 174 -7.99 -3.48 12.32
N ASP A 175 -8.78 -4.26 11.55
CA ASP A 175 -8.46 -4.62 10.18
C ASP A 175 -8.29 -3.37 9.31
N PHE A 176 -7.14 -3.23 8.62
CA PHE A 176 -6.78 -2.09 7.79
C PHE A 176 -6.72 -0.73 8.54
N GLU A 177 -6.65 -0.76 9.86
CA GLU A 177 -6.52 0.42 10.70
C GLU A 177 -5.13 0.49 11.35
N LYS A 178 -4.66 1.71 11.62
CA LYS A 178 -3.38 1.90 12.33
C LYS A 178 -3.39 1.30 13.73
N SER A 179 -4.58 1.15 14.31
CA SER A 179 -4.79 0.50 15.61
C SER A 179 -4.38 -0.97 15.63
N PHE A 180 -4.25 -1.64 14.47
CA PHE A 180 -3.73 -3.00 14.36
C PHE A 180 -2.37 -3.15 15.05
N GLU A 181 -1.56 -2.08 15.11
CA GLU A 181 -0.28 -2.09 15.83
C GLU A 181 -0.39 -2.43 17.34
N ASN A 182 -1.58 -2.28 17.92
CA ASN A 182 -1.83 -2.56 19.33
C ASN A 182 -2.27 -4.00 19.59
N THR A 183 -2.65 -4.76 18.53
CA THR A 183 -3.16 -6.13 18.63
C THR A 183 -2.08 -7.12 19.01
N SER A 184 -2.50 -8.31 19.45
CA SER A 184 -1.61 -9.45 19.71
C SER A 184 -0.94 -9.95 18.44
N ALA A 185 -1.68 -9.98 17.32
CA ALA A 185 -1.17 -10.39 16.03
C ALA A 185 0.00 -9.51 15.55
N PHE A 186 -0.14 -8.18 15.59
CA PHE A 186 0.94 -7.30 15.18
C PHE A 186 2.17 -7.42 16.07
N LYS A 187 2.00 -7.48 17.40
CA LYS A 187 3.11 -7.64 18.34
C LYS A 187 3.89 -8.93 18.08
N TRP A 188 3.16 -10.02 17.81
CA TRP A 188 3.76 -11.29 17.45
C TRP A 188 4.50 -11.21 16.11
N LEU A 189 3.87 -10.67 15.07
CA LEU A 189 4.46 -10.47 13.75
C LEU A 189 5.73 -9.62 13.81
N LYS A 190 5.70 -8.52 14.54
CA LYS A 190 6.88 -7.65 14.70
C LYS A 190 8.10 -8.38 15.25
N ASN A 191 7.90 -9.36 16.13
CA ASN A 191 8.96 -10.12 16.77
C ASN A 191 9.36 -11.38 15.98
N ASN A 192 8.49 -11.93 15.17
CA ASN A 192 8.65 -13.27 14.60
C ASN A 192 8.63 -13.32 13.06
N ALA A 193 7.96 -12.40 12.36
CA ALA A 193 7.75 -12.49 10.92
C ALA A 193 9.07 -12.61 10.11
N ALA A 194 10.14 -11.98 10.57
CA ALA A 194 11.46 -12.07 9.93
C ALA A 194 12.04 -13.49 9.90
N LYS A 195 11.68 -14.38 10.85
CA LYS A 195 12.08 -15.79 10.86
C LYS A 195 11.53 -16.56 9.65
N TYR A 196 10.39 -16.10 9.14
CA TYR A 196 9.68 -16.65 7.98
C TYR A 196 9.92 -15.81 6.73
N HIS A 197 10.89 -14.89 6.78
CA HIS A 197 11.28 -13.99 5.69
C HIS A 197 10.19 -12.96 5.30
N PHE A 198 9.31 -12.61 6.24
CA PHE A 198 8.36 -11.52 6.06
C PHE A 198 8.88 -10.23 6.67
N ARG A 199 8.61 -9.13 5.98
CA ARG A 199 8.99 -7.78 6.38
C ARG A 199 7.81 -6.84 6.27
N LEU A 200 7.65 -5.93 7.23
CA LEU A 200 6.74 -4.80 7.17
C LEU A 200 7.21 -3.85 6.05
N SER A 201 6.34 -3.61 5.04
CA SER A 201 6.71 -2.81 3.88
C SER A 201 6.64 -1.30 4.12
N PHE A 202 5.61 -0.85 4.83
CA PHE A 202 5.30 0.57 5.02
C PHE A 202 5.35 0.94 6.49
N ASP A 203 6.56 1.27 6.96
CA ASP A 203 6.84 1.64 8.35
C ASP A 203 6.57 3.15 8.58
N LYS A 204 6.55 3.54 9.86
CA LYS A 204 6.28 4.92 10.32
C LYS A 204 7.26 5.96 9.79
N ASP A 205 8.49 5.55 9.45
CA ASP A 205 9.55 6.45 8.99
C ASP A 205 9.38 6.87 7.51
N GLN A 206 8.40 6.31 6.79
CA GLN A 206 8.14 6.68 5.40
C GLN A 206 7.32 7.97 5.31
N THR A 207 7.73 8.86 4.40
CA THR A 207 7.08 10.17 4.24
C THR A 207 6.02 10.21 3.14
N ASN A 208 6.12 9.33 2.14
CA ASN A 208 5.30 9.38 0.93
C ASN A 208 4.11 8.41 0.94
N VAL A 209 4.21 7.34 1.73
CA VAL A 209 3.17 6.32 1.91
C VAL A 209 2.83 6.26 3.39
N ASP A 210 1.58 6.12 3.72
CA ASP A 210 1.14 6.03 5.11
C ASP A 210 1.56 4.70 5.72
N TYR A 211 1.73 4.69 7.04
CA TYR A 211 2.03 3.52 7.83
C TYR A 211 0.90 2.48 7.73
N GLU A 212 1.27 1.25 7.34
CA GLU A 212 0.33 0.13 7.16
C GLU A 212 0.80 -1.08 7.98
N PRO A 213 0.46 -1.18 9.27
CA PRO A 213 0.92 -2.26 10.14
C PRO A 213 0.42 -3.64 9.72
N TRP A 214 -0.63 -3.73 8.93
CA TRP A 214 -1.17 -4.97 8.38
C TRP A 214 -0.42 -5.51 7.16
N HIS A 215 0.36 -4.68 6.42
CA HIS A 215 0.94 -5.00 5.12
C HIS A 215 2.35 -5.59 5.22
N TRP A 216 2.47 -6.86 4.90
CA TRP A 216 3.71 -7.63 5.00
C TRP A 216 4.11 -8.20 3.65
N ARG A 217 5.40 -8.11 3.29
CA ARG A 217 5.93 -8.71 2.07
C ARG A 217 6.92 -9.81 2.40
N TYR A 218 6.96 -10.82 1.53
CA TYR A 218 7.87 -11.95 1.61
C TYR A 218 9.14 -11.70 0.80
N GLU A 219 10.30 -11.95 1.40
CA GLU A 219 11.63 -11.79 0.77
C GLU A 219 12.47 -13.08 0.88
N GLY A 220 11.87 -14.26 1.09
CA GLY A 220 12.57 -15.51 1.36
C GLY A 220 12.95 -16.33 0.12
N SER A 221 12.70 -15.85 -1.10
CA SER A 221 13.12 -16.52 -2.32
C SER A 221 13.98 -15.61 -3.19
N ILE A 222 14.81 -16.22 -4.07
CA ILE A 222 15.61 -15.45 -5.03
C ILE A 222 14.71 -14.59 -5.93
N GLU A 223 13.53 -15.10 -6.29
CA GLU A 223 12.56 -14.37 -7.10
C GLU A 223 12.02 -13.15 -6.35
N ALA A 224 11.54 -13.32 -5.13
CA ALA A 224 11.05 -12.24 -4.29
C ALA A 224 12.12 -11.18 -4.03
N LEU A 225 13.35 -11.60 -3.68
CA LEU A 225 14.48 -10.70 -3.50
C LEU A 225 14.78 -9.85 -4.73
N LYS A 226 14.75 -10.45 -5.93
CA LYS A 226 14.95 -9.71 -7.20
C LYS A 226 13.83 -8.70 -7.46
N ILE A 227 12.57 -9.07 -7.16
CA ILE A 227 11.42 -8.19 -7.33
C ILE A 227 11.54 -6.96 -6.42
N PHE A 228 11.94 -7.14 -5.17
CA PHE A 228 12.04 -6.06 -4.19
C PHE A 228 13.43 -5.43 -4.07
N GLU A 229 14.43 -5.90 -4.83
CA GLU A 229 15.82 -5.42 -4.75
C GLU A 229 15.90 -3.89 -4.88
N TYR A 230 15.16 -3.31 -5.82
CA TYR A 230 15.21 -1.88 -6.08
C TYR A 230 14.58 -1.07 -4.94
N SER A 231 13.47 -1.53 -4.39
CA SER A 231 12.84 -0.89 -3.23
C SER A 231 13.71 -0.98 -1.98
N ASN A 232 14.40 -2.10 -1.78
CA ASN A 232 15.31 -2.31 -0.65
C ASN A 232 16.53 -1.38 -0.68
N ARG A 233 17.09 -1.08 -1.85
CA ARG A 233 18.24 -0.18 -2.01
C ARG A 233 17.92 1.29 -1.69
N LYS A 234 16.65 1.70 -1.73
CA LYS A 234 16.24 3.09 -1.55
C LYS A 234 15.66 3.39 -0.16
N THR A 235 15.62 2.39 0.70
CA THR A 235 15.13 2.53 2.09
C THR A 235 16.27 2.82 3.09
N PHE A 236 17.53 2.97 2.59
CA PHE A 236 18.71 3.31 3.39
C PHE A 236 19.26 4.69 3.03
#